data_f4d3e502f63129d3b55bff4b2245265a
#
_entry.id   f4d3e502f63129d3b55bff4b2245265a
#
_cell.length_a   1.000
_cell.length_b   1.000
_cell.length_c   1.000
_cell.angle_alpha   90.00
_cell.angle_beta   90.00
_cell.angle_gamma   90.00
#
_symmetry.space_group_name_H-M   'P 1'
#
loop_
_entity.id
_entity.type
_entity.pdbx_description
1 polymer ?
#
loop_
_entity_poly.entity_id
_entity_poly.type
_entity_poly.pdbx_seq_one_letter_code
_entity_poly.pdbx_strand_id
1 'polypeptide(L)'
;SFPTIATINGQTLHNHYHGNKIKSGDLFLIDAGAELPSGYCGDMSSTVPADKTFTSKQRAVYEIQNAMHLESVKALRPGIPYMEVYDLSARVMVEGLKGLGLMKGNADDAVREGAHALFYPHGLGHMMGLDVHDMENLGEVWVGYNGQPKSTQFGRKSQRLAIPLEPGFVHT
;
A
#
# COMPACT_ATOMS: atom_id res chain seq x y z
N SER A 1 18.00 0.11 5.51
CA SER A 1 17.31 1.02 4.56
C SER A 1 17.27 0.39 3.16
N PHE A 2 16.44 0.89 2.26
CA PHE A 2 16.28 0.42 0.88
C PHE A 2 16.60 1.53 -0.12
N PRO A 3 16.95 1.18 -1.38
CA PRO A 3 17.17 2.19 -2.42
C PRO A 3 15.89 2.97 -2.69
N THR A 4 15.96 4.29 -2.64
CA THR A 4 14.79 5.17 -2.87
C THR A 4 14.13 4.86 -4.21
N ILE A 5 12.81 4.72 -4.20
CA ILE A 5 11.98 4.72 -5.38
C ILE A 5 11.53 6.16 -5.62
N ALA A 6 11.88 6.73 -6.78
CA ALA A 6 11.53 8.09 -7.16
C ALA A 6 11.17 8.08 -8.65
N THR A 7 9.87 8.11 -8.97
CA THR A 7 9.41 7.80 -10.32
C THR A 7 8.18 8.61 -10.73
N ILE A 8 8.06 8.87 -12.03
CA ILE A 8 6.82 9.34 -12.68
C ILE A 8 5.97 8.18 -13.25
N ASN A 9 6.44 6.95 -13.08
CA ASN A 9 5.80 5.72 -13.56
C ASN A 9 5.42 4.81 -12.39
N GLY A 10 4.60 5.32 -11.46
CA GLY A 10 4.18 4.60 -10.26
C GLY A 10 3.47 3.27 -10.51
N GLN A 11 2.93 3.06 -11.73
CA GLN A 11 2.38 1.79 -12.16
C GLN A 11 3.43 0.67 -12.32
N THR A 12 4.71 1.02 -12.40
CA THR A 12 5.83 0.08 -12.39
C THR A 12 6.35 -0.01 -10.96
N LEU A 13 5.91 -1.05 -10.24
CA LEU A 13 6.25 -1.21 -8.82
C LEU A 13 7.75 -1.44 -8.62
N HIS A 14 8.29 -0.88 -7.54
CA HIS A 14 9.69 -1.02 -7.12
C HIS A 14 10.72 -0.63 -8.19
N ASN A 15 10.41 0.38 -8.99
CA ASN A 15 11.30 0.84 -10.06
C ASN A 15 12.37 1.80 -9.49
N HIS A 16 13.62 1.39 -9.55
CA HIS A 16 14.78 2.18 -9.10
C HIS A 16 15.45 2.99 -10.22
N TYR A 17 14.85 3.08 -11.40
CA TYR A 17 15.38 3.89 -12.49
C TYR A 17 15.03 5.37 -12.31
N HIS A 18 16.03 6.22 -12.15
CA HIS A 18 15.88 7.66 -11.91
C HIS A 18 16.16 8.54 -13.14
N GLY A 19 16.30 7.95 -14.33
CA GLY A 19 16.66 8.69 -15.55
C GLY A 19 15.52 9.39 -16.28
N ASN A 20 14.27 9.27 -15.80
CA ASN A 20 13.11 9.92 -16.39
C ASN A 20 13.10 11.42 -16.09
N LYS A 21 12.76 12.24 -17.11
CA LYS A 21 12.58 13.69 -16.93
C LYS A 21 11.14 13.96 -16.50
N ILE A 22 10.97 14.63 -15.37
CA ILE A 22 9.69 15.10 -14.88
C ILE A 22 9.19 16.23 -15.79
N LYS A 23 7.92 16.21 -16.15
CA LYS A 23 7.24 17.21 -16.99
C LYS A 23 5.97 17.71 -16.32
N SER A 24 5.49 18.86 -16.75
CA SER A 24 4.17 19.35 -16.39
C SER A 24 3.09 18.29 -16.71
N GLY A 25 2.17 18.08 -15.79
CA GLY A 25 1.12 17.06 -15.88
C GLY A 25 1.51 15.68 -15.31
N ASP A 26 2.80 15.44 -14.98
CA ASP A 26 3.20 14.19 -14.35
C ASP A 26 2.78 14.16 -12.87
N LEU A 27 2.61 12.96 -12.34
CA LEU A 27 2.66 12.66 -10.91
C LEU A 27 4.06 12.14 -10.57
N PHE A 28 4.58 12.54 -9.44
CA PHE A 28 5.85 12.08 -8.93
C PHE A 28 5.62 11.28 -7.64
N LEU A 29 5.94 10.01 -7.67
CA LEU A 29 5.91 9.12 -6.52
C LEU A 29 7.33 9.03 -5.95
N ILE A 30 7.43 9.22 -4.64
CA ILE A 30 8.62 8.93 -3.86
C ILE A 30 8.27 7.93 -2.77
N ASP A 31 9.10 6.90 -2.65
CA ASP A 31 9.05 5.90 -1.60
C ASP A 31 10.46 5.77 -1.02
N ALA A 32 10.60 6.19 0.23
CA ALA A 32 11.89 6.33 0.87
C ALA A 32 11.79 6.12 2.38
N GLY A 33 12.85 5.60 2.95
CA GLY A 33 13.00 5.44 4.39
C GLY A 33 14.42 5.76 4.85
N ALA A 34 14.51 6.33 6.04
CA ALA A 34 15.78 6.53 6.72
C ALA A 34 16.02 5.37 7.70
N GLU A 35 17.28 5.11 7.99
CA GLU A 35 17.71 4.22 9.06
C GLU A 35 18.36 5.06 10.16
N LEU A 36 17.90 4.87 11.38
CA LEU A 36 18.46 5.56 12.54
C LEU A 36 19.82 4.93 12.94
N PRO A 37 20.67 5.66 13.68
CA PRO A 37 21.90 5.07 14.25
C PRO A 37 21.66 3.84 15.13
N SER A 38 20.46 3.67 15.66
CA SER A 38 20.01 2.49 16.41
C SER A 38 19.67 1.29 15.53
N GLY A 39 19.67 1.44 14.19
CA GLY A 39 19.31 0.40 13.22
C GLY A 39 17.83 0.35 12.84
N TYR A 40 16.97 1.09 13.54
CA TYR A 40 15.54 1.10 13.19
C TYR A 40 15.28 1.83 11.87
N CYS A 41 14.48 1.19 11.03
CA CYS A 41 14.15 1.65 9.69
C CYS A 41 12.83 2.44 9.65
N GLY A 42 12.74 3.37 8.70
CA GLY A 42 11.51 4.04 8.29
C GLY A 42 11.14 3.64 6.87
N ASP A 43 9.87 3.80 6.52
CA ASP A 43 9.31 3.47 5.21
C ASP A 43 8.08 4.35 4.96
N MET A 44 8.18 5.25 3.99
CA MET A 44 7.11 6.21 3.70
C MET A 44 6.99 6.47 2.20
N SER A 45 5.78 6.32 1.69
CA SER A 45 5.45 6.66 0.31
C SER A 45 4.62 7.93 0.22
N SER A 46 4.91 8.76 -0.78
CA SER A 46 4.11 9.95 -1.10
C SER A 46 4.03 10.16 -2.60
N THR A 47 2.89 10.65 -3.06
CA THR A 47 2.70 11.05 -4.46
C THR A 47 2.28 12.50 -4.52
N VAL A 48 3.01 13.28 -5.31
CA VAL A 48 2.76 14.71 -5.50
C VAL A 48 2.64 15.05 -6.99
N PRO A 49 1.93 16.11 -7.37
CA PRO A 49 1.95 16.57 -8.75
C PRO A 49 3.30 17.24 -9.05
N ALA A 50 3.80 17.06 -10.26
CA ALA A 50 4.98 17.78 -10.77
C ALA A 50 4.74 19.30 -10.87
N ASP A 51 3.49 19.68 -11.06
CA ASP A 51 3.03 21.06 -11.03
C ASP A 51 2.70 21.49 -9.58
N LYS A 52 2.37 22.77 -9.40
CA LYS A 52 1.99 23.31 -8.08
C LYS A 52 0.73 22.68 -7.51
N THR A 53 -0.17 22.17 -8.36
CA THR A 53 -1.46 21.63 -7.98
C THR A 53 -1.81 20.40 -8.82
N PHE A 54 -2.64 19.52 -8.25
CA PHE A 54 -3.22 18.42 -9.00
C PHE A 54 -4.18 18.92 -10.08
N THR A 55 -4.22 18.27 -11.24
CA THR A 55 -5.34 18.38 -12.16
C THR A 55 -6.60 17.80 -11.51
N SER A 56 -7.79 18.13 -12.05
CA SER A 56 -9.06 17.59 -11.50
C SER A 56 -9.11 16.07 -11.49
N LYS A 57 -8.57 15.41 -12.52
CA LYS A 57 -8.51 13.93 -12.60
C LYS A 57 -7.53 13.35 -11.57
N GLN A 58 -6.35 13.92 -11.45
CA GLN A 58 -5.36 13.49 -10.46
C GLN A 58 -5.90 13.64 -9.05
N ARG A 59 -6.52 14.80 -8.75
CA ARG A 59 -7.13 15.06 -7.44
C ARG A 59 -8.22 14.03 -7.13
N ALA A 60 -9.11 13.73 -8.06
CA ALA A 60 -10.19 12.78 -7.84
C ALA A 60 -9.66 11.39 -7.45
N VAL A 61 -8.59 10.91 -8.08
CA VAL A 61 -7.95 9.64 -7.74
C VAL A 61 -7.16 9.75 -6.42
N TYR A 62 -6.45 10.86 -6.22
CA TYR A 62 -5.70 11.11 -4.99
C TYR A 62 -6.61 11.14 -3.74
N GLU A 63 -7.79 11.73 -3.84
CA GLU A 63 -8.77 11.77 -2.75
C GLU A 63 -9.27 10.36 -2.39
N ILE A 64 -9.40 9.46 -3.37
CA ILE A 64 -9.71 8.04 -3.11
C ILE A 64 -8.57 7.39 -2.33
N GLN A 65 -7.32 7.58 -2.78
CA GLN A 65 -6.15 7.04 -2.09
C GLN A 65 -6.02 7.59 -0.66
N ASN A 66 -6.27 8.88 -0.47
CA ASN A 66 -6.27 9.48 0.85
C ASN A 66 -7.37 8.91 1.76
N ALA A 67 -8.56 8.67 1.21
CA ALA A 67 -9.64 8.00 1.95
C ALA A 67 -9.26 6.57 2.33
N MET A 68 -8.64 5.80 1.43
CA MET A 68 -8.11 4.46 1.74
C MET A 68 -7.16 4.50 2.93
N HIS A 69 -6.20 5.42 2.91
CA HIS A 69 -5.23 5.59 4.00
C HIS A 69 -5.92 5.94 5.32
N LEU A 70 -6.75 6.99 5.33
CA LEU A 70 -7.42 7.45 6.55
C LEU A 70 -8.35 6.39 7.17
N GLU A 71 -9.11 5.68 6.35
CA GLU A 71 -10.00 4.62 6.85
C GLU A 71 -9.20 3.40 7.35
N SER A 72 -8.08 3.07 6.70
CA SER A 72 -7.17 2.04 7.19
C SER A 72 -6.60 2.41 8.57
N VAL A 73 -6.08 3.62 8.73
CA VAL A 73 -5.53 4.09 10.02
C VAL A 73 -6.60 4.08 11.11
N LYS A 74 -7.83 4.52 10.83
CA LYS A 74 -8.94 4.47 11.79
C LYS A 74 -9.31 3.07 12.23
N ALA A 75 -9.14 2.08 11.36
CA ALA A 75 -9.47 0.69 11.65
C ALA A 75 -8.43 0.00 12.54
N LEU A 76 -7.20 0.53 12.61
CA LEU A 76 -6.12 -0.08 13.38
C LEU A 76 -6.46 -0.13 14.87
N ARG A 77 -6.39 -1.32 15.44
CA ARG A 77 -6.55 -1.57 16.88
C ARG A 77 -5.97 -2.95 17.24
N PRO A 78 -5.60 -3.19 18.49
CA PRO A 78 -5.22 -4.53 18.93
C PRO A 78 -6.31 -5.56 18.61
N GLY A 79 -5.90 -6.72 18.12
CA GLY A 79 -6.77 -7.85 17.79
C GLY A 79 -7.40 -7.82 16.39
N ILE A 80 -7.32 -6.70 15.64
CA ILE A 80 -7.80 -6.72 14.26
C ILE A 80 -6.82 -7.48 13.37
N PRO A 81 -7.28 -8.48 12.56
CA PRO A 81 -6.43 -9.06 11.53
C PRO A 81 -6.04 -7.99 10.49
N TYR A 82 -4.75 -7.87 10.18
CA TYR A 82 -4.30 -6.84 9.23
C TYR A 82 -4.84 -7.09 7.82
N MET A 83 -5.17 -8.33 7.48
CA MET A 83 -5.88 -8.66 6.24
C MET A 83 -7.26 -7.98 6.16
N GLU A 84 -7.97 -7.82 7.27
CA GLU A 84 -9.26 -7.10 7.28
C GLU A 84 -9.08 -5.61 6.99
N VAL A 85 -7.95 -5.02 7.43
CA VAL A 85 -7.60 -3.63 7.10
C VAL A 85 -7.28 -3.50 5.61
N TYR A 86 -6.58 -4.48 5.02
CA TYR A 86 -6.37 -4.54 3.57
C TYR A 86 -7.70 -4.62 2.81
N ASP A 87 -8.60 -5.51 3.20
CA ASP A 87 -9.91 -5.67 2.55
C ASP A 87 -10.76 -4.39 2.68
N LEU A 88 -10.71 -3.72 3.83
CA LEU A 88 -11.35 -2.41 4.02
C LEU A 88 -10.77 -1.37 3.07
N SER A 89 -9.45 -1.26 2.98
CA SER A 89 -8.76 -0.34 2.07
C SER A 89 -9.18 -0.58 0.61
N ALA A 90 -9.17 -1.84 0.18
CA ALA A 90 -9.59 -2.22 -1.17
C ALA A 90 -11.06 -1.88 -1.44
N ARG A 91 -11.95 -2.08 -0.46
CA ARG A 91 -13.38 -1.71 -0.56
C ARG A 91 -13.56 -0.21 -0.74
N VAL A 92 -12.88 0.60 0.07
CA VAL A 92 -12.92 2.07 -0.04
C VAL A 92 -12.49 2.51 -1.43
N MET A 93 -11.41 1.93 -1.96
CA MET A 93 -10.96 2.20 -3.33
C MET A 93 -12.04 1.85 -4.37
N VAL A 94 -12.62 0.64 -4.28
CA VAL A 94 -13.64 0.19 -5.24
C VAL A 94 -14.84 1.15 -5.24
N GLU A 95 -15.34 1.55 -4.08
CA GLU A 95 -16.44 2.51 -4.00
C GLU A 95 -16.08 3.88 -4.60
N GLY A 96 -14.88 4.39 -4.33
CA GLY A 96 -14.40 5.61 -4.95
C GLY A 96 -14.29 5.51 -6.49
N LEU A 97 -13.71 4.41 -6.98
CA LEU A 97 -13.57 4.17 -8.42
C LEU A 97 -14.92 3.96 -9.12
N LYS A 98 -15.92 3.40 -8.43
CA LYS A 98 -17.31 3.34 -8.93
C LYS A 98 -17.88 4.74 -9.11
N GLY A 99 -17.64 5.64 -8.15
CA GLY A 99 -18.04 7.05 -8.27
C GLY A 99 -17.43 7.76 -9.47
N LEU A 100 -16.24 7.34 -9.91
CA LEU A 100 -15.58 7.84 -11.12
C LEU A 100 -15.96 7.06 -12.40
N GLY A 101 -16.83 6.04 -12.30
CA GLY A 101 -17.22 5.20 -13.46
C GLY A 101 -16.14 4.21 -13.91
N LEU A 102 -15.07 4.01 -13.14
CA LEU A 102 -13.95 3.12 -13.48
C LEU A 102 -14.19 1.68 -13.02
N MET A 103 -15.09 1.47 -12.07
CA MET A 103 -15.52 0.14 -11.61
C MET A 103 -17.05 0.07 -11.54
N LYS A 104 -17.60 -1.15 -11.47
CA LYS A 104 -19.04 -1.43 -11.39
C LYS A 104 -19.30 -2.57 -10.42
N GLY A 105 -20.57 -2.78 -10.07
CA GLY A 105 -21.03 -3.90 -9.26
C GLY A 105 -20.92 -3.65 -7.74
N ASN A 106 -21.02 -4.71 -6.98
CA ASN A 106 -20.89 -4.67 -5.52
C ASN A 106 -19.42 -4.62 -5.11
N ALA A 107 -19.07 -3.78 -4.15
CA ALA A 107 -17.67 -3.59 -3.75
C ALA A 107 -17.12 -4.80 -2.97
N ASP A 108 -17.93 -5.42 -2.12
CA ASP A 108 -17.51 -6.61 -1.38
C ASP A 108 -17.25 -7.79 -2.33
N ASP A 109 -18.07 -7.95 -3.36
CA ASP A 109 -17.86 -8.95 -4.40
C ASP A 109 -16.58 -8.67 -5.19
N ALA A 110 -16.34 -7.41 -5.56
CA ALA A 110 -15.13 -7.01 -6.28
C ALA A 110 -13.85 -7.32 -5.48
N VAL A 111 -13.88 -7.11 -4.16
CA VAL A 111 -12.75 -7.44 -3.27
C VAL A 111 -12.62 -8.96 -3.13
N ARG A 112 -13.71 -9.69 -2.89
CA ARG A 112 -13.71 -11.14 -2.74
C ARG A 112 -13.20 -11.85 -3.99
N GLU A 113 -13.62 -11.40 -5.18
CA GLU A 113 -13.24 -11.99 -6.47
C GLU A 113 -11.88 -11.47 -7.00
N GLY A 114 -11.28 -10.49 -6.34
CA GLY A 114 -9.97 -9.93 -6.71
C GLY A 114 -10.00 -8.90 -7.82
N ALA A 115 -11.18 -8.40 -8.24
CA ALA A 115 -11.28 -7.38 -9.29
C ALA A 115 -10.61 -6.05 -8.90
N HIS A 116 -10.52 -5.74 -7.61
CA HIS A 116 -9.80 -4.59 -7.05
C HIS A 116 -8.30 -4.59 -7.46
N ALA A 117 -7.71 -5.76 -7.66
CA ALA A 117 -6.29 -5.89 -7.95
C ALA A 117 -5.85 -5.29 -9.30
N LEU A 118 -6.79 -4.97 -10.18
CA LEU A 118 -6.50 -4.19 -11.39
C LEU A 118 -5.88 -2.82 -11.05
N PHE A 119 -6.35 -2.19 -9.97
CA PHE A 119 -5.89 -0.87 -9.52
C PHE A 119 -5.03 -0.94 -8.26
N TYR A 120 -5.09 -2.05 -7.52
CA TYR A 120 -4.39 -2.26 -6.26
C TYR A 120 -3.73 -3.66 -6.23
N PRO A 121 -2.63 -3.86 -7.01
CA PRO A 121 -2.02 -5.18 -7.20
C PRO A 121 -1.05 -5.59 -6.09
N HIS A 122 -0.74 -4.70 -5.15
CA HIS A 122 0.23 -4.90 -4.05
C HIS A 122 -0.47 -5.03 -2.70
N GLY A 123 0.29 -5.35 -1.66
CA GLY A 123 -0.20 -5.38 -0.28
C GLY A 123 -0.42 -3.99 0.30
N LEU A 124 -1.08 -3.93 1.46
CA LEU A 124 -1.29 -2.69 2.20
C LEU A 124 -0.01 -2.25 2.93
N GLY A 125 0.65 -3.19 3.59
CA GLY A 125 1.86 -2.91 4.36
C GLY A 125 2.46 -4.18 4.97
N HIS A 126 3.44 -4.00 5.85
CA HIS A 126 4.23 -5.06 6.46
C HIS A 126 4.76 -4.62 7.84
N MET A 127 5.30 -5.56 8.60
CA MET A 127 6.04 -5.25 9.83
C MET A 127 7.30 -4.44 9.50
N MET A 128 7.67 -3.53 10.39
CA MET A 128 8.83 -2.66 10.26
C MET A 128 9.56 -2.57 11.61
N GLY A 129 10.89 -2.61 11.56
CA GLY A 129 11.72 -2.59 12.76
C GLY A 129 13.19 -2.37 12.43
N LEU A 130 14.05 -3.32 12.82
CA LEU A 130 15.48 -3.32 12.47
C LEU A 130 15.70 -3.56 10.97
N ASP A 131 14.76 -4.25 10.33
CA ASP A 131 14.69 -4.33 8.88
C ASP A 131 13.43 -3.60 8.38
N VAL A 132 13.46 -3.09 7.14
CA VAL A 132 12.29 -2.46 6.52
C VAL A 132 11.14 -3.47 6.40
N HIS A 133 11.43 -4.68 5.93
CA HIS A 133 10.56 -5.85 6.02
C HIS A 133 10.99 -6.67 7.23
N ASP A 134 10.53 -6.27 8.40
CA ASP A 134 11.10 -6.78 9.65
C ASP A 134 10.86 -8.28 9.82
N MET A 135 11.94 -9.00 10.17
CA MET A 135 12.00 -10.44 10.40
C MET A 135 11.58 -11.33 9.20
N GLU A 136 11.30 -10.78 8.02
CA GLU A 136 10.90 -11.60 6.86
C GLU A 136 12.00 -12.56 6.37
N ASN A 137 13.27 -12.26 6.66
CA ASN A 137 14.40 -13.16 6.47
C ASN A 137 14.30 -14.46 7.29
N LEU A 138 13.53 -14.45 8.39
CA LEU A 138 13.21 -15.63 9.20
C LEU A 138 12.03 -16.44 8.61
N GLY A 139 11.30 -15.86 7.66
CA GLY A 139 10.19 -16.48 6.96
C GLY A 139 8.93 -15.61 6.98
N GLU A 140 8.61 -14.98 5.86
CA GLU A 140 7.45 -14.09 5.70
C GLU A 140 6.13 -14.75 6.18
N VAL A 141 5.95 -16.03 5.86
CA VAL A 141 4.74 -16.79 6.24
C VAL A 141 4.65 -16.99 7.77
N TRP A 142 5.78 -17.11 8.45
CA TRP A 142 5.78 -17.20 9.92
C TRP A 142 5.50 -15.85 10.56
N VAL A 143 6.16 -14.80 10.10
CA VAL A 143 6.02 -13.44 10.65
C VAL A 143 4.65 -12.87 10.38
N GLY A 144 4.16 -12.96 9.15
CA GLY A 144 2.93 -12.29 8.73
C GLY A 144 1.66 -13.15 8.76
N TYR A 145 1.79 -14.48 8.91
CA TYR A 145 0.67 -15.41 8.77
C TYR A 145 0.62 -16.50 9.84
N ASN A 146 1.50 -16.47 10.86
CA ASN A 146 1.62 -17.53 11.87
C ASN A 146 1.75 -18.93 11.25
N GLY A 147 2.52 -19.05 10.16
CA GLY A 147 2.71 -20.31 9.45
C GLY A 147 1.55 -20.74 8.54
N GLN A 148 0.46 -19.96 8.46
CA GLN A 148 -0.65 -20.27 7.56
C GLN A 148 -0.31 -19.92 6.11
N PRO A 149 -0.81 -20.66 5.12
CA PRO A 149 -0.52 -20.39 3.72
C PRO A 149 -1.12 -19.05 3.27
N LYS A 150 -0.39 -18.33 2.44
CA LYS A 150 -0.87 -17.09 1.81
C LYS A 150 -1.94 -17.39 0.77
N SER A 151 -2.79 -16.41 0.52
CA SER A 151 -3.72 -16.42 -0.61
C SER A 151 -2.94 -16.50 -1.94
N THR A 152 -3.47 -17.24 -2.90
CA THR A 152 -2.97 -17.28 -4.28
C THR A 152 -3.65 -16.23 -5.18
N GLN A 153 -4.70 -15.55 -4.67
CA GLN A 153 -5.43 -14.52 -5.39
C GLN A 153 -4.52 -13.32 -5.70
N PHE A 154 -4.53 -12.87 -6.94
CA PHE A 154 -3.80 -11.67 -7.35
C PHE A 154 -4.25 -10.45 -6.51
N GLY A 155 -3.29 -9.63 -6.09
CA GLY A 155 -3.50 -8.58 -5.07
C GLY A 155 -3.23 -9.11 -3.66
N ARG A 156 -4.06 -10.00 -3.14
CA ARG A 156 -3.90 -10.56 -1.78
C ARG A 156 -2.61 -11.36 -1.57
N LYS A 157 -2.14 -12.08 -2.61
CA LYS A 157 -0.87 -12.82 -2.53
C LYS A 157 0.34 -11.95 -2.20
N SER A 158 0.25 -10.65 -2.49
CA SER A 158 1.31 -9.67 -2.22
C SER A 158 1.24 -9.06 -0.81
N GLN A 159 0.17 -9.35 -0.05
CA GLN A 159 0.05 -8.90 1.35
C GLN A 159 1.05 -9.68 2.22
N ARG A 160 1.88 -8.95 2.98
CA ARG A 160 2.95 -9.51 3.81
C ARG A 160 2.51 -9.75 5.26
N LEU A 161 1.59 -8.93 5.77
CA LEU A 161 1.05 -9.00 7.13
C LEU A 161 -0.46 -9.29 7.07
N ALA A 162 -0.90 -10.34 7.75
CA ALA A 162 -2.31 -10.76 7.77
C ALA A 162 -2.84 -11.05 9.17
N ILE A 163 -1.95 -11.30 10.14
CA ILE A 163 -2.29 -11.71 11.51
C ILE A 163 -2.96 -10.58 12.29
N PRO A 164 -3.64 -10.90 13.41
CA PRO A 164 -4.13 -9.91 14.36
C PRO A 164 -3.00 -9.02 14.88
N LEU A 165 -3.25 -7.72 14.91
CA LEU A 165 -2.29 -6.75 15.44
C LEU A 165 -2.19 -6.84 16.96
N GLU A 166 -1.00 -6.70 17.48
CA GLU A 166 -0.72 -6.70 18.91
C GLU A 166 -0.12 -5.36 19.36
N PRO A 167 -0.33 -4.96 20.64
CA PRO A 167 0.36 -3.79 21.18
C PRO A 167 1.88 -3.93 21.06
N GLY A 168 2.54 -2.91 20.54
CA GLY A 168 3.98 -2.91 20.30
C GLY A 168 4.40 -3.27 18.87
N PHE A 169 3.49 -3.77 18.04
CA PHE A 169 3.77 -3.92 16.60
C PHE A 169 3.99 -2.54 15.96
N VAL A 170 5.06 -2.45 15.17
CA VAL A 170 5.32 -1.33 14.26
C VAL A 170 5.16 -1.85 12.85
N HIS A 171 4.39 -1.16 12.04
CA HIS A 171 4.11 -1.55 10.65
C HIS A 171 3.87 -0.30 9.79
N THR A 172 4.09 -0.44 8.51
CA THR A 172 3.77 0.57 7.50
C THR A 172 2.47 0.22 6.79
#